data_6e0135b63711d35193bc82ddc00c11e4
#
_entry.id   6e0135b63711d35193bc82ddc00c11e4
#
_cell.length_a   1.000
_cell.length_b   1.000
_cell.length_c   1.000
_cell.angle_alpha   90.00
_cell.angle_beta   90.00
_cell.angle_gamma   90.00
#
_symmetry.space_group_name_H-M   'P 1'
#
loop_
_entity.id
_entity.type
_entity.pdbx_description
1 polymer ?
#
loop_
_entity_poly.entity_id
_entity_poly.type
_entity_poly.pdbx_seq_one_letter_code
_entity_poly.pdbx_strand_id
1 'polypeptide(L)'
;MRAGLKATPRLNDEQIWPPDADWRTWVLLGGRGSGKTFAGGFWMNELARHKDWTFALVGPALHDVREVMVEGPSGLKAQAARDNRPRWEAGRRRLVWPSGSAAYAFSAEDPDSLRGPQFHAAWADEFCAWRHPEATLSNLRFGLRLGEDPKLAITTTPRPIAALRRLLAEPGVARARLATAANADNLSPGFLGHLKALYAGTRLEAQEMEGLIVEADGALFRAEDLARARGARPAKFERVVVAVDPPASAHGDACGIVVAGRKDKVGYVLADRSARGLSLAGWAQRVAETAAEFKADLVLAEANQGGEMVRTLLAQADCEVQIKLVHASRSKKARAEPVAALYEQGRAVHCGAFPALEEEMMALGSEAAGAKSPDRADALVWALTHLLLAGKTQPRLRAL
;
A
#
# COMPACT_ATOMS: atom_id res chain seq x y z
N MET A 1 12.48 -11.21 35.21
CA MET A 1 11.45 -11.23 34.15
C MET A 1 11.80 -12.31 33.15
N ARG A 2 11.07 -13.42 33.10
CA ARG A 2 11.29 -14.49 32.12
C ARG A 2 10.73 -14.01 30.79
N ALA A 3 11.60 -13.75 29.81
CA ALA A 3 11.19 -13.57 28.43
C ALA A 3 10.49 -14.86 27.98
N GLY A 4 9.18 -14.82 27.79
CA GLY A 4 8.40 -15.91 27.24
C GLY A 4 9.02 -16.36 25.93
N LEU A 5 9.41 -17.60 25.82
CA LEU A 5 9.76 -18.27 24.58
C LEU A 5 8.56 -18.08 23.64
N LYS A 6 8.69 -17.20 22.64
CA LYS A 6 7.72 -17.14 21.55
C LYS A 6 7.68 -18.51 20.90
N ALA A 7 6.51 -19.14 20.90
CA ALA A 7 6.30 -20.39 20.18
C ALA A 7 6.77 -20.20 18.74
N THR A 8 7.47 -21.18 18.19
CA THR A 8 7.88 -21.17 16.78
C THR A 8 6.60 -21.02 15.94
N PRO A 9 6.50 -20.03 15.05
CA PRO A 9 5.32 -19.86 14.21
C PRO A 9 5.06 -21.17 13.46
N ARG A 10 3.82 -21.67 13.54
CA ARG A 10 3.40 -22.85 12.80
C ARG A 10 2.62 -22.42 11.58
N LEU A 11 2.87 -23.09 10.47
CA LEU A 11 2.00 -22.99 9.29
C LEU A 11 0.61 -23.52 9.65
N ASN A 12 -0.43 -22.85 9.18
CA ASN A 12 -1.77 -23.43 9.13
C ASN A 12 -1.95 -24.21 7.82
N ASP A 13 -2.99 -25.03 7.75
CA ASP A 13 -3.21 -25.92 6.60
C ASP A 13 -3.30 -25.18 5.25
N GLU A 14 -3.78 -23.94 5.25
CA GLU A 14 -3.91 -23.11 4.05
C GLU A 14 -2.55 -22.52 3.59
N GLN A 15 -1.54 -22.51 4.47
CA GLN A 15 -0.17 -22.07 4.19
C GLN A 15 0.73 -23.17 3.65
N ILE A 16 0.24 -24.43 3.65
CA ILE A 16 0.97 -25.59 3.16
C ILE A 16 0.70 -25.72 1.65
N TRP A 17 1.77 -25.92 0.89
CA TRP A 17 1.63 -26.22 -0.54
C TRP A 17 0.95 -27.58 -0.76
N PRO A 18 0.19 -27.76 -1.86
CA PRO A 18 -0.51 -29.02 -2.12
C PRO A 18 0.51 -30.17 -2.29
N PRO A 19 0.43 -31.24 -1.45
CA PRO A 19 1.44 -32.30 -1.47
C PRO A 19 1.39 -33.19 -2.72
N ASP A 20 0.20 -33.45 -3.24
CA ASP A 20 -0.06 -34.50 -4.24
C ASP A 20 -0.64 -33.97 -5.55
N ALA A 21 -0.60 -32.68 -5.80
CA ALA A 21 -1.18 -32.07 -7.00
C ALA A 21 -0.11 -31.91 -8.10
N ASP A 22 -0.49 -32.22 -9.31
CA ASP A 22 0.28 -31.90 -10.55
C ASP A 22 0.21 -30.38 -10.84
N TRP A 23 0.79 -29.56 -9.95
CA TRP A 23 0.83 -28.12 -10.09
C TRP A 23 2.23 -27.63 -10.47
N ARG A 24 2.30 -26.63 -11.33
CA ARG A 24 3.54 -25.93 -11.69
C ARG A 24 3.66 -24.59 -10.99
N THR A 25 2.52 -23.97 -10.70
CA THR A 25 2.48 -22.68 -10.03
C THR A 25 1.51 -22.76 -8.84
N TRP A 26 1.99 -22.38 -7.67
CA TRP A 26 1.18 -22.27 -6.46
C TRP A 26 0.98 -20.79 -6.13
N VAL A 27 -0.27 -20.32 -6.10
CA VAL A 27 -0.63 -18.92 -5.84
C VAL A 27 -1.31 -18.79 -4.49
N LEU A 28 -0.67 -18.04 -3.59
CA LEU A 28 -1.23 -17.69 -2.28
C LEU A 28 -1.80 -16.28 -2.34
N LEU A 29 -3.11 -16.20 -2.31
CA LEU A 29 -3.86 -14.95 -2.19
C LEU A 29 -4.13 -14.69 -0.71
N GLY A 30 -3.66 -13.58 -0.16
CA GLY A 30 -3.86 -13.34 1.26
C GLY A 30 -3.93 -11.88 1.63
N GLY A 31 -4.69 -11.58 2.69
CA GLY A 31 -4.76 -10.27 3.28
C GLY A 31 -3.46 -9.83 3.94
N ARG A 32 -3.42 -8.59 4.44
CA ARG A 32 -2.27 -8.06 5.19
C ARG A 32 -2.08 -8.84 6.49
N GLY A 33 -0.87 -9.30 6.74
CA GLY A 33 -0.57 -10.08 7.94
C GLY A 33 -1.09 -11.52 7.92
N SER A 34 -1.62 -12.03 6.80
CA SER A 34 -2.11 -13.42 6.68
C SER A 34 -1.00 -14.49 6.71
N GLY A 35 0.27 -14.09 6.69
CA GLY A 35 1.40 -15.02 6.72
C GLY A 35 1.84 -15.56 5.36
N LYS A 36 1.40 -14.96 4.25
CA LYS A 36 1.78 -15.40 2.89
C LYS A 36 3.30 -15.34 2.63
N THR A 37 3.98 -14.27 3.05
CA THR A 37 5.46 -14.17 2.95
C THR A 37 6.14 -15.24 3.80
N PHE A 38 5.59 -15.55 4.99
CA PHE A 38 6.08 -16.63 5.84
C PHE A 38 5.93 -17.99 5.13
N ALA A 39 4.78 -18.27 4.53
CA ALA A 39 4.54 -19.52 3.79
C ALA A 39 5.49 -19.68 2.59
N GLY A 40 5.69 -18.62 1.79
CA GLY A 40 6.64 -18.62 0.68
C GLY A 40 8.09 -18.87 1.13
N GLY A 41 8.51 -18.20 2.21
CA GLY A 41 9.84 -18.39 2.79
C GLY A 41 10.04 -19.80 3.37
N PHE A 42 9.03 -20.35 4.03
CA PHE A 42 9.08 -21.72 4.57
C PHE A 42 9.22 -22.74 3.44
N TRP A 43 8.39 -22.64 2.41
CA TRP A 43 8.46 -23.49 1.23
C TRP A 43 9.86 -23.45 0.58
N MET A 44 10.43 -22.27 0.41
CA MET A 44 11.75 -22.10 -0.20
C MET A 44 12.86 -22.70 0.69
N ASN A 45 12.79 -22.54 2.01
CA ASN A 45 13.75 -23.12 2.94
C ASN A 45 13.71 -24.67 2.94
N GLU A 46 12.52 -25.26 2.76
CA GLU A 46 12.41 -26.73 2.64
C GLU A 46 13.04 -27.21 1.33
N LEU A 47 12.80 -26.55 0.20
CA LEU A 47 13.45 -26.87 -1.07
C LEU A 47 14.98 -26.68 -1.01
N ALA A 48 15.45 -25.70 -0.26
CA ALA A 48 16.88 -25.42 -0.12
C ALA A 48 17.65 -26.49 0.69
N ARG A 49 16.97 -27.51 1.22
CA ARG A 49 17.62 -28.72 1.77
C ARG A 49 18.20 -29.64 0.69
N HIS A 50 17.70 -29.53 -0.56
CA HIS A 50 18.31 -30.21 -1.69
C HIS A 50 19.72 -29.66 -1.95
N LYS A 51 20.59 -30.50 -2.45
CA LYS A 51 21.98 -30.13 -2.72
C LYS A 51 22.11 -29.38 -4.03
N ASP A 52 22.82 -28.23 -4.00
CA ASP A 52 23.22 -27.45 -5.17
C ASP A 52 22.06 -26.95 -6.05
N TRP A 53 20.86 -26.74 -5.47
CA TRP A 53 19.75 -26.19 -6.22
C TRP A 53 19.88 -24.67 -6.40
N THR A 54 19.38 -24.18 -7.54
CA THR A 54 19.38 -22.76 -7.88
C THR A 54 17.95 -22.24 -7.88
N PHE A 55 17.72 -21.10 -7.18
CA PHE A 55 16.41 -20.50 -7.03
C PHE A 55 16.40 -19.05 -7.50
N ALA A 56 15.19 -18.53 -7.85
CA ALA A 56 14.94 -17.12 -7.99
C ALA A 56 14.07 -16.59 -6.85
N LEU A 57 14.45 -15.42 -6.31
CA LEU A 57 13.60 -14.60 -5.44
C LEU A 57 13.25 -13.34 -6.22
N VAL A 58 11.95 -13.12 -6.46
CA VAL A 58 11.48 -11.98 -7.25
C VAL A 58 10.52 -11.15 -6.42
N GLY A 59 10.84 -9.89 -6.20
CA GLY A 59 9.97 -8.93 -5.50
C GLY A 59 9.70 -7.68 -6.32
N PRO A 60 8.85 -6.77 -5.84
CA PRO A 60 8.56 -5.51 -6.53
C PRO A 60 9.83 -4.73 -6.86
N ALA A 61 10.73 -4.54 -5.88
CA ALA A 61 12.05 -3.96 -6.03
C ALA A 61 13.12 -4.82 -5.33
N LEU A 62 14.41 -4.64 -5.67
CA LEU A 62 15.51 -5.36 -5.02
C LEU A 62 15.59 -5.10 -3.50
N HIS A 63 15.18 -3.91 -3.07
CA HIS A 63 15.06 -3.56 -1.66
C HIS A 63 14.07 -4.48 -0.95
N ASP A 64 12.88 -4.70 -1.54
CA ASP A 64 11.85 -5.57 -0.97
C ASP A 64 12.31 -7.02 -0.89
N VAL A 65 13.02 -7.52 -1.91
CA VAL A 65 13.60 -8.86 -1.86
C VAL A 65 14.55 -8.99 -0.66
N ARG A 66 15.43 -8.01 -0.47
CA ARG A 66 16.40 -8.04 0.62
C ARG A 66 15.75 -7.87 1.99
N GLU A 67 14.96 -6.79 2.18
CA GLU A 67 14.48 -6.39 3.50
C GLU A 67 13.24 -7.18 3.95
N VAL A 68 12.46 -7.73 3.01
CA VAL A 68 11.24 -8.50 3.32
C VAL A 68 11.47 -10.00 3.16
N MET A 69 11.89 -10.44 1.95
CA MET A 69 11.99 -11.87 1.66
C MET A 69 13.21 -12.53 2.33
N VAL A 70 14.33 -11.81 2.48
CA VAL A 70 15.58 -12.37 3.03
C VAL A 70 15.75 -12.06 4.51
N GLU A 71 15.83 -10.78 4.88
CA GLU A 71 16.19 -10.31 6.24
C GLU A 71 14.98 -10.06 7.14
N GLY A 72 13.78 -9.94 6.57
CA GLY A 72 12.57 -9.60 7.32
C GLY A 72 12.20 -10.63 8.40
N PRO A 73 11.33 -10.27 9.36
CA PRO A 73 10.94 -11.14 10.46
C PRO A 73 10.19 -12.40 10.00
N SER A 74 9.58 -12.36 8.81
CA SER A 74 8.97 -13.51 8.11
C SER A 74 9.82 -13.97 6.93
N GLY A 75 11.05 -13.50 6.81
CA GLY A 75 11.95 -13.81 5.71
C GLY A 75 12.74 -15.12 5.92
N LEU A 76 13.48 -15.50 4.88
CA LEU A 76 14.20 -16.75 4.77
C LEU A 76 15.19 -17.00 5.94
N LYS A 77 15.96 -15.96 6.33
CA LYS A 77 16.96 -16.08 7.41
C LYS A 77 16.34 -16.22 8.79
N ALA A 78 15.18 -15.56 9.01
CA ALA A 78 14.49 -15.63 10.30
C ALA A 78 13.83 -16.99 10.54
N GLN A 79 13.39 -17.65 9.47
CA GLN A 79 12.70 -18.94 9.51
C GLN A 79 13.65 -20.15 9.47
N ALA A 80 14.84 -19.97 8.91
CA ALA A 80 15.77 -21.06 8.71
C ALA A 80 16.20 -21.68 10.04
N ALA A 81 16.22 -23.02 10.10
CA ALA A 81 16.79 -23.77 11.20
C ALA A 81 18.29 -23.41 11.37
N ARG A 82 18.81 -23.55 12.60
CA ARG A 82 20.18 -23.12 12.91
C ARG A 82 21.23 -23.83 12.05
N ASP A 83 21.02 -25.08 11.75
CA ASP A 83 21.88 -25.96 10.94
C ASP A 83 21.76 -25.69 9.43
N ASN A 84 20.66 -25.05 9.00
CA ASN A 84 20.39 -24.71 7.59
C ASN A 84 20.27 -23.21 7.35
N ARG A 85 20.87 -22.38 8.21
CA ARG A 85 20.74 -20.92 8.10
C ARG A 85 21.57 -20.37 6.93
N PRO A 86 20.93 -19.71 5.95
CA PRO A 86 21.64 -19.21 4.79
C PRO A 86 22.40 -17.92 5.06
N ARG A 87 23.41 -17.65 4.23
CA ARG A 87 24.25 -16.45 4.23
C ARG A 87 23.96 -15.58 3.02
N TRP A 88 23.75 -14.28 3.23
CA TRP A 88 23.59 -13.31 2.16
C TRP A 88 24.95 -12.87 1.58
N GLU A 89 25.11 -12.97 0.26
CA GLU A 89 26.27 -12.51 -0.51
C GLU A 89 25.89 -11.25 -1.30
N ALA A 90 26.16 -10.07 -0.74
CA ALA A 90 25.71 -8.78 -1.29
C ALA A 90 26.27 -8.51 -2.71
N GLY A 91 27.55 -8.83 -2.96
CA GLY A 91 28.18 -8.61 -4.27
C GLY A 91 27.58 -9.43 -5.41
N ARG A 92 26.97 -10.57 -5.07
CA ARG A 92 26.30 -11.47 -6.04
C ARG A 92 24.78 -11.40 -5.93
N ARG A 93 24.22 -10.61 -5.03
CA ARG A 93 22.78 -10.49 -4.76
C ARG A 93 22.12 -11.85 -4.59
N ARG A 94 22.73 -12.72 -3.75
CA ARG A 94 22.21 -14.08 -3.56
C ARG A 94 22.29 -14.52 -2.11
N LEU A 95 21.40 -15.45 -1.76
CA LEU A 95 21.37 -16.16 -0.50
C LEU A 95 21.91 -17.57 -0.72
N VAL A 96 22.82 -18.05 0.13
CA VAL A 96 23.47 -19.37 -0.01
C VAL A 96 23.25 -20.18 1.25
N TRP A 97 22.70 -21.38 1.10
CA TRP A 97 22.49 -22.34 2.18
C TRP A 97 23.71 -23.27 2.37
N PRO A 98 23.84 -23.89 3.55
CA PRO A 98 24.88 -24.88 3.81
C PRO A 98 24.83 -26.10 2.86
N SER A 99 23.67 -26.40 2.29
CA SER A 99 23.50 -27.45 1.25
C SER A 99 24.22 -27.17 -0.06
N GLY A 100 24.74 -25.95 -0.27
CA GLY A 100 25.24 -25.46 -1.55
C GLY A 100 24.18 -24.78 -2.42
N SER A 101 22.91 -24.94 -2.08
CA SER A 101 21.81 -24.28 -2.80
C SER A 101 21.88 -22.77 -2.69
N ALA A 102 21.49 -22.06 -3.75
CA ALA A 102 21.55 -20.59 -3.81
C ALA A 102 20.29 -19.97 -4.42
N ALA A 103 19.79 -18.90 -3.80
CA ALA A 103 18.70 -18.11 -4.33
C ALA A 103 19.17 -16.70 -4.76
N TYR A 104 18.95 -16.36 -6.01
CA TYR A 104 19.32 -15.07 -6.59
C TYR A 104 18.15 -14.08 -6.51
N ALA A 105 18.46 -12.84 -6.16
CA ALA A 105 17.49 -11.76 -6.01
C ALA A 105 17.29 -10.99 -7.32
N PHE A 106 16.03 -10.82 -7.72
CA PHE A 106 15.61 -10.09 -8.91
C PHE A 106 14.52 -9.06 -8.56
N SER A 107 14.46 -7.98 -9.33
CA SER A 107 13.40 -6.97 -9.25
C SER A 107 12.44 -7.10 -10.41
N ALA A 108 11.14 -6.99 -10.14
CA ALA A 108 10.12 -6.88 -11.18
C ALA A 108 10.13 -5.54 -11.94
N GLU A 109 10.96 -4.59 -11.51
CA GLU A 109 11.24 -3.36 -12.27
C GLU A 109 12.14 -3.60 -13.48
N ASP A 110 12.95 -4.69 -13.44
CA ASP A 110 13.88 -5.08 -14.49
C ASP A 110 13.62 -6.54 -14.93
N PRO A 111 12.59 -6.77 -15.77
CA PRO A 111 12.26 -8.11 -16.26
C PRO A 111 13.39 -8.79 -17.04
N ASP A 112 14.26 -8.01 -17.70
CA ASP A 112 15.30 -8.54 -18.56
C ASP A 112 16.45 -9.17 -17.78
N SER A 113 16.64 -8.83 -16.51
CA SER A 113 17.60 -9.49 -15.62
C SER A 113 17.31 -10.98 -15.41
N LEU A 114 16.08 -11.43 -15.66
CA LEU A 114 15.67 -12.83 -15.60
C LEU A 114 15.98 -13.62 -16.88
N ARG A 115 16.47 -12.96 -17.94
CA ARG A 115 16.90 -13.62 -19.18
C ARG A 115 18.29 -14.22 -19.01
N GLY A 116 18.41 -15.51 -19.23
CA GLY A 116 19.68 -16.26 -19.13
C GLY A 116 19.78 -17.14 -17.90
N PRO A 117 19.56 -16.70 -16.67
CA PRO A 117 19.58 -17.56 -15.49
C PRO A 117 18.59 -18.73 -15.58
N GLN A 118 18.92 -19.83 -14.87
CA GLN A 118 18.10 -21.04 -14.84
C GLN A 118 17.85 -21.45 -13.40
N PHE A 119 16.64 -21.95 -13.11
CA PHE A 119 16.19 -22.21 -11.77
C PHE A 119 15.46 -23.55 -11.64
N HIS A 120 15.64 -24.23 -10.48
CA HIS A 120 14.87 -25.39 -10.07
C HIS A 120 13.51 -24.96 -9.49
N ALA A 121 13.49 -23.82 -8.79
CA ALA A 121 12.26 -23.24 -8.28
C ALA A 121 12.40 -21.72 -8.13
N ALA A 122 11.24 -21.03 -7.99
CA ALA A 122 11.21 -19.60 -7.76
C ALA A 122 10.13 -19.22 -6.75
N TRP A 123 10.39 -18.16 -5.97
CA TRP A 123 9.41 -17.50 -5.14
C TRP A 123 9.26 -16.05 -5.59
N ALA A 124 8.04 -15.70 -5.98
CA ALA A 124 7.61 -14.40 -6.46
C ALA A 124 6.71 -13.75 -5.41
N ASP A 125 7.18 -12.69 -4.73
CA ASP A 125 6.43 -12.03 -3.66
C ASP A 125 5.76 -10.73 -4.14
N GLU A 126 4.58 -10.45 -3.61
CA GLU A 126 3.72 -9.29 -3.91
C GLU A 126 3.50 -9.05 -5.42
N PHE A 127 3.15 -10.12 -6.15
CA PHE A 127 2.96 -10.12 -7.61
C PHE A 127 2.05 -8.98 -8.11
N CYS A 128 0.96 -8.69 -7.41
CA CYS A 128 0.05 -7.60 -7.80
C CYS A 128 0.63 -6.19 -7.60
N ALA A 129 1.77 -6.05 -6.94
CA ALA A 129 2.49 -4.79 -6.79
C ALA A 129 3.59 -4.58 -7.85
N TRP A 130 3.84 -5.56 -8.71
CA TRP A 130 4.88 -5.50 -9.72
C TRP A 130 4.58 -4.46 -10.79
N ARG A 131 5.61 -3.73 -11.21
CA ARG A 131 5.50 -2.74 -12.29
C ARG A 131 5.24 -3.39 -13.65
N HIS A 132 5.90 -4.54 -13.91
CA HIS A 132 5.83 -5.27 -15.17
C HIS A 132 5.48 -6.75 -14.93
N PRO A 133 4.28 -7.08 -14.40
CA PRO A 133 3.97 -8.43 -13.92
C PRO A 133 4.03 -9.49 -15.04
N GLU A 134 3.55 -9.18 -16.23
CA GLU A 134 3.48 -10.14 -17.35
C GLU A 134 4.86 -10.44 -17.92
N ALA A 135 5.66 -9.39 -18.19
CA ALA A 135 6.99 -9.55 -18.74
C ALA A 135 7.91 -10.28 -17.75
N THR A 136 7.84 -9.91 -16.46
CA THR A 136 8.63 -10.53 -15.40
C THR A 136 8.26 -12.00 -15.22
N LEU A 137 6.95 -12.31 -15.14
CA LEU A 137 6.46 -13.68 -14.99
C LEU A 137 6.85 -14.55 -16.19
N SER A 138 6.73 -14.03 -17.40
CA SER A 138 7.14 -14.72 -18.62
C SER A 138 8.63 -15.09 -18.61
N ASN A 139 9.50 -14.10 -18.34
CA ASN A 139 10.95 -14.33 -18.29
C ASN A 139 11.35 -15.29 -17.15
N LEU A 140 10.71 -15.19 -15.99
CA LEU A 140 10.91 -16.10 -14.86
C LEU A 140 10.57 -17.55 -15.24
N ARG A 141 9.44 -17.76 -15.91
CA ARG A 141 8.99 -19.09 -16.34
C ARG A 141 9.93 -19.72 -17.37
N PHE A 142 10.49 -18.92 -18.30
CA PHE A 142 11.53 -19.41 -19.20
C PHE A 142 12.80 -19.82 -18.45
N GLY A 143 13.09 -19.21 -17.31
CA GLY A 143 14.20 -19.58 -16.44
C GLY A 143 13.93 -20.84 -15.61
N LEU A 144 12.69 -21.23 -15.35
CA LEU A 144 12.29 -22.41 -14.60
C LEU A 144 12.41 -23.68 -15.47
N ARG A 145 13.62 -24.21 -15.57
CA ARG A 145 13.94 -25.32 -16.47
C ARG A 145 15.03 -26.26 -15.94
N LEU A 146 15.41 -26.15 -14.66
CA LEU A 146 16.33 -27.09 -14.02
C LEU A 146 15.56 -28.14 -13.24
N GLY A 147 16.10 -29.36 -13.21
CA GLY A 147 15.44 -30.50 -12.58
C GLY A 147 14.30 -31.08 -13.40
N GLU A 148 13.60 -32.06 -12.83
CA GLU A 148 12.51 -32.76 -13.51
C GLU A 148 11.17 -32.00 -13.40
N ASP A 149 10.98 -31.27 -12.30
CA ASP A 149 9.70 -30.61 -11.98
C ASP A 149 9.91 -29.21 -11.34
N PRO A 150 10.30 -28.22 -12.16
CA PRO A 150 10.52 -26.87 -11.66
C PRO A 150 9.21 -26.23 -11.20
N LYS A 151 9.22 -25.63 -10.01
CA LYS A 151 8.04 -25.09 -9.32
C LYS A 151 8.12 -23.57 -9.10
N LEU A 152 6.97 -22.92 -9.09
CA LEU A 152 6.82 -21.49 -8.82
C LEU A 152 5.82 -21.26 -7.68
N ALA A 153 6.23 -20.61 -6.63
CA ALA A 153 5.32 -20.05 -5.62
C ALA A 153 5.14 -18.54 -5.87
N ILE A 154 3.90 -18.08 -5.85
CA ILE A 154 3.53 -16.67 -5.99
C ILE A 154 2.73 -16.27 -4.76
N THR A 155 3.19 -15.25 -4.05
CA THR A 155 2.50 -14.68 -2.91
C THR A 155 2.04 -13.26 -3.24
N THR A 156 0.81 -12.90 -2.91
CA THR A 156 0.31 -11.54 -3.19
C THR A 156 -0.94 -11.19 -2.38
N THR A 157 -1.07 -9.92 -2.02
CA THR A 157 -2.36 -9.34 -1.69
C THR A 157 -3.11 -9.14 -3.00
N PRO A 158 -4.28 -9.77 -3.19
CA PRO A 158 -4.94 -9.77 -4.49
C PRO A 158 -5.41 -8.37 -4.87
N ARG A 159 -5.22 -8.03 -6.14
CA ARG A 159 -5.78 -6.84 -6.79
C ARG A 159 -6.39 -7.26 -8.12
N PRO A 160 -7.46 -6.59 -8.60
CA PRO A 160 -8.16 -6.97 -9.82
C PRO A 160 -7.39 -6.60 -11.10
N ILE A 161 -6.09 -6.92 -11.17
CA ILE A 161 -5.26 -6.70 -12.35
C ILE A 161 -5.42 -7.82 -13.37
N ALA A 162 -5.33 -7.48 -14.66
CA ALA A 162 -5.48 -8.43 -15.75
C ALA A 162 -4.47 -9.59 -15.68
N ALA A 163 -3.23 -9.29 -15.26
CA ALA A 163 -2.18 -10.30 -15.10
C ALA A 163 -2.55 -11.37 -14.06
N LEU A 164 -3.15 -11.00 -12.92
CA LEU A 164 -3.59 -11.97 -11.91
C LEU A 164 -4.76 -12.82 -12.43
N ARG A 165 -5.74 -12.20 -13.11
CA ARG A 165 -6.87 -12.95 -13.69
C ARG A 165 -6.41 -13.99 -14.70
N ARG A 166 -5.48 -13.62 -15.60
CA ARG A 166 -4.87 -14.56 -16.57
C ARG A 166 -4.14 -15.69 -15.86
N LEU A 167 -3.27 -15.36 -14.91
CA LEU A 167 -2.53 -16.35 -14.13
C LEU A 167 -3.46 -17.37 -13.47
N LEU A 168 -4.53 -16.88 -12.81
CA LEU A 168 -5.49 -17.76 -12.13
C LEU A 168 -6.33 -18.60 -13.10
N ALA A 169 -6.48 -18.23 -14.36
CA ALA A 169 -7.20 -19.00 -15.37
C ALA A 169 -6.36 -20.11 -16.01
N GLU A 170 -5.05 -20.13 -15.76
CA GLU A 170 -4.13 -21.10 -16.38
C GLU A 170 -4.30 -22.50 -15.77
N PRO A 171 -4.17 -23.57 -16.57
CA PRO A 171 -4.10 -24.94 -16.07
C PRO A 171 -2.84 -25.16 -15.24
N GLY A 172 -2.88 -26.07 -14.26
CA GLY A 172 -1.74 -26.39 -13.39
C GLY A 172 -1.42 -25.29 -12.35
N VAL A 173 -2.32 -24.32 -12.14
CA VAL A 173 -2.23 -23.32 -11.07
C VAL A 173 -3.03 -23.77 -9.85
N ALA A 174 -2.31 -24.16 -8.81
CA ALA A 174 -2.88 -24.40 -7.49
C ALA A 174 -3.11 -23.07 -6.76
N ARG A 175 -4.23 -22.94 -6.04
CA ARG A 175 -4.61 -21.70 -5.35
C ARG A 175 -4.86 -21.97 -3.88
N ALA A 176 -4.33 -21.09 -3.03
CA ALA A 176 -4.68 -21.02 -1.63
C ALA A 176 -5.11 -19.59 -1.27
N ARG A 177 -6.02 -19.46 -0.33
CA ARG A 177 -6.49 -18.18 0.17
C ARG A 177 -6.26 -18.10 1.67
N LEU A 178 -5.58 -17.03 2.09
CA LEU A 178 -5.20 -16.81 3.48
C LEU A 178 -5.92 -15.59 4.05
N ALA A 179 -6.90 -15.81 4.91
CA ALA A 179 -7.51 -14.72 5.67
C ALA A 179 -6.55 -14.22 6.78
N THR A 180 -6.51 -12.91 7.03
CA THR A 180 -5.70 -12.32 8.10
C THR A 180 -6.08 -12.89 9.47
N ALA A 181 -7.37 -13.15 9.69
CA ALA A 181 -7.88 -13.71 10.94
C ALA A 181 -7.30 -15.11 11.25
N ALA A 182 -7.01 -15.91 10.23
CA ALA A 182 -6.41 -17.24 10.41
C ALA A 182 -4.96 -17.19 10.96
N ASN A 183 -4.32 -16.02 10.88
CA ASN A 183 -2.96 -15.78 11.39
C ASN A 183 -2.95 -14.90 12.66
N ALA A 184 -4.09 -14.73 13.34
CA ALA A 184 -4.25 -13.80 14.46
C ALA A 184 -3.21 -13.99 15.58
N ASP A 185 -2.88 -15.24 15.90
CA ASP A 185 -1.95 -15.60 16.99
C ASP A 185 -0.51 -15.13 16.73
N ASN A 186 -0.15 -14.88 15.47
CA ASN A 186 1.17 -14.40 15.06
C ASN A 186 1.22 -12.88 14.87
N LEU A 187 0.09 -12.19 15.06
CA LEU A 187 -0.01 -10.74 14.90
C LEU A 187 0.11 -10.01 16.24
N SER A 188 0.47 -8.74 16.20
CA SER A 188 0.48 -7.91 17.40
C SER A 188 -0.93 -7.70 17.95
N PRO A 189 -1.10 -7.66 19.29
CA PRO A 189 -2.39 -7.34 19.90
C PRO A 189 -2.97 -6.05 19.35
N GLY A 190 -4.25 -6.07 18.97
CA GLY A 190 -4.95 -4.92 18.40
C GLY A 190 -4.77 -4.70 16.89
N PHE A 191 -3.85 -5.40 16.20
CA PHE A 191 -3.66 -5.26 14.76
C PHE A 191 -4.95 -5.53 13.96
N LEU A 192 -5.61 -6.66 14.24
CA LEU A 192 -6.89 -6.99 13.62
C LEU A 192 -7.99 -5.98 13.94
N GLY A 193 -8.05 -5.51 15.20
CA GLY A 193 -8.98 -4.45 15.60
C GLY A 193 -8.74 -3.15 14.86
N HIS A 194 -7.48 -2.79 14.64
CA HIS A 194 -7.11 -1.61 13.88
C HIS A 194 -7.52 -1.75 12.39
N LEU A 195 -7.23 -2.88 11.75
CA LEU A 195 -7.65 -3.15 10.37
C LEU A 195 -9.18 -3.14 10.23
N LYS A 196 -9.90 -3.79 11.17
CA LYS A 196 -11.36 -3.76 11.18
C LYS A 196 -11.89 -2.32 11.33
N ALA A 197 -11.30 -1.52 12.20
CA ALA A 197 -11.71 -0.12 12.37
C ALA A 197 -11.50 0.72 11.10
N LEU A 198 -10.51 0.36 10.28
CA LEU A 198 -10.24 1.04 9.00
C LEU A 198 -11.14 0.56 7.87
N TYR A 199 -11.40 -0.74 7.78
CA TYR A 199 -11.96 -1.35 6.57
C TYR A 199 -13.30 -2.05 6.76
N ALA A 200 -13.81 -2.24 8.00
CA ALA A 200 -15.06 -2.97 8.25
C ALA A 200 -16.24 -2.42 7.43
N GLY A 201 -16.94 -3.32 6.76
CA GLY A 201 -18.08 -2.99 5.90
C GLY A 201 -17.70 -2.38 4.56
N THR A 202 -16.42 -2.38 4.20
CA THR A 202 -15.94 -1.87 2.89
C THR A 202 -15.48 -3.01 1.98
N ARG A 203 -15.40 -2.73 0.69
CA ARG A 203 -14.82 -3.67 -0.29
C ARG A 203 -13.36 -3.99 0.02
N LEU A 204 -12.63 -3.04 0.60
CA LEU A 204 -11.24 -3.22 0.97
C LEU A 204 -11.07 -4.21 2.14
N GLU A 205 -12.07 -4.41 2.99
CA GLU A 205 -12.04 -5.47 4.00
C GLU A 205 -11.87 -6.84 3.35
N ALA A 206 -12.67 -7.13 2.32
CA ALA A 206 -12.60 -8.39 1.59
C ALA A 206 -11.23 -8.59 0.90
N GLN A 207 -10.64 -7.54 0.35
CA GLN A 207 -9.32 -7.59 -0.27
C GLN A 207 -8.19 -7.69 0.76
N GLU A 208 -8.15 -6.76 1.72
CA GLU A 208 -7.02 -6.57 2.64
C GLU A 208 -7.03 -7.53 3.85
N MET A 209 -8.20 -8.10 4.20
CA MET A 209 -8.32 -9.03 5.32
C MET A 209 -8.68 -10.44 4.89
N GLU A 210 -9.56 -10.59 3.90
CA GLU A 210 -10.03 -11.91 3.46
C GLU A 210 -9.23 -12.49 2.30
N GLY A 211 -8.36 -11.70 1.65
CA GLY A 211 -7.58 -12.12 0.49
C GLY A 211 -8.45 -12.43 -0.73
N LEU A 212 -9.59 -11.75 -0.86
CA LEU A 212 -10.48 -11.87 -2.00
C LEU A 212 -10.11 -10.91 -3.13
N ILE A 213 -10.29 -11.34 -4.37
CA ILE A 213 -10.23 -10.43 -5.51
C ILE A 213 -11.55 -9.67 -5.53
N VAL A 214 -11.49 -8.40 -5.18
CA VAL A 214 -12.65 -7.52 -5.27
C VAL A 214 -12.59 -6.82 -6.61
N GLU A 215 -13.57 -7.07 -7.47
CA GLU A 215 -13.67 -6.36 -8.73
C GLU A 215 -14.01 -4.89 -8.43
N ALA A 216 -13.09 -4.02 -8.78
CA ALA A 216 -13.38 -2.60 -8.81
C ALA A 216 -13.94 -2.28 -10.20
N ASP A 217 -15.14 -1.76 -10.26
CA ASP A 217 -15.59 -0.99 -11.42
C ASP A 217 -14.76 0.31 -11.47
N GLY A 218 -13.52 0.20 -11.85
CA GLY A 218 -12.59 1.29 -12.23
C GLY A 218 -12.32 2.42 -11.24
N ALA A 219 -13.26 2.90 -10.46
CA ALA A 219 -13.12 4.09 -9.61
C ALA A 219 -12.99 3.74 -8.12
N LEU A 220 -12.04 4.40 -7.44
CA LEU A 220 -11.90 4.34 -5.98
C LEU A 220 -13.11 4.97 -5.26
N PHE A 221 -13.60 6.08 -5.78
CA PHE A 221 -14.77 6.79 -5.30
C PHE A 221 -15.91 6.61 -6.30
N ARG A 222 -17.03 6.05 -5.86
CA ARG A 222 -18.21 5.87 -6.71
C ARG A 222 -19.13 7.08 -6.64
N ALA A 223 -19.78 7.40 -7.74
CA ALA A 223 -20.80 8.46 -7.78
C ALA A 223 -21.90 8.26 -6.72
N GLU A 224 -22.29 7.00 -6.48
CA GLU A 224 -23.30 6.64 -5.47
C GLU A 224 -22.83 6.93 -4.05
N ASP A 225 -21.56 6.64 -3.71
CA ASP A 225 -21.00 6.91 -2.38
C ASP A 225 -20.89 8.41 -2.14
N LEU A 226 -20.48 9.18 -3.16
CA LEU A 226 -20.43 10.64 -3.11
C LEU A 226 -21.82 11.26 -3.00
N ALA A 227 -22.82 10.72 -3.70
CA ALA A 227 -24.20 11.17 -3.58
C ALA A 227 -24.78 10.93 -2.16
N ARG A 228 -24.48 9.75 -1.58
CA ARG A 228 -24.87 9.43 -0.18
C ARG A 228 -24.13 10.28 0.86
N ALA A 229 -22.94 10.75 0.53
CA ALA A 229 -22.11 11.55 1.43
C ALA A 229 -22.62 12.99 1.61
N ARG A 230 -23.74 13.40 1.01
CA ARG A 230 -24.33 14.72 1.20
C ARG A 230 -24.94 14.83 2.60
N GLY A 231 -24.62 15.91 3.30
CA GLY A 231 -25.18 16.12 4.65
C GLY A 231 -25.07 17.56 5.14
N ALA A 232 -25.78 17.84 6.23
CA ALA A 232 -25.79 19.15 6.85
C ALA A 232 -24.45 19.44 7.55
N ARG A 233 -24.04 20.71 7.51
CA ARG A 233 -22.86 21.19 8.23
C ARG A 233 -23.16 21.26 9.74
N PRO A 234 -22.37 20.59 10.60
CA PRO A 234 -22.45 20.77 12.05
C PRO A 234 -22.17 22.21 12.49
N ALA A 235 -22.80 22.63 13.56
CA ALA A 235 -22.60 23.98 14.12
C ALA A 235 -21.19 24.18 14.69
N LYS A 236 -20.56 23.12 15.20
CA LYS A 236 -19.21 23.13 15.77
C LYS A 236 -18.43 21.89 15.35
N PHE A 237 -17.13 22.06 15.19
CA PHE A 237 -16.16 20.99 14.90
C PHE A 237 -15.15 20.86 16.03
N GLU A 238 -14.63 19.67 16.23
CA GLU A 238 -13.52 19.40 17.15
C GLU A 238 -12.20 19.92 16.59
N ARG A 239 -12.09 19.92 15.27
CA ARG A 239 -10.94 20.40 14.51
C ARG A 239 -11.32 20.73 13.08
N VAL A 240 -10.77 21.82 12.55
CA VAL A 240 -10.89 22.24 11.15
C VAL A 240 -9.50 22.35 10.55
N VAL A 241 -9.31 21.80 9.36
CA VAL A 241 -8.04 21.88 8.64
C VAL A 241 -8.25 22.40 7.21
N VAL A 242 -7.29 23.15 6.72
CA VAL A 242 -7.13 23.49 5.31
C VAL A 242 -5.99 22.66 4.76
N ALA A 243 -6.27 21.79 3.80
CA ALA A 243 -5.25 21.01 3.12
C ALA A 243 -4.94 21.60 1.75
N VAL A 244 -3.67 21.62 1.41
CA VAL A 244 -3.15 22.25 0.19
C VAL A 244 -2.24 21.29 -0.55
N ASP A 245 -2.52 21.11 -1.83
CA ASP A 245 -1.62 20.49 -2.80
C ASP A 245 -1.12 21.60 -3.75
N PRO A 246 0.07 22.17 -3.49
CA PRO A 246 0.57 23.30 -4.28
C PRO A 246 0.96 22.84 -5.70
N PRO A 247 0.81 23.69 -6.72
CA PRO A 247 1.20 23.36 -8.09
C PRO A 247 2.72 23.19 -8.18
N ALA A 248 3.17 22.19 -8.92
CA ALA A 248 4.59 21.93 -9.16
C ALA A 248 5.26 23.02 -10.02
N SER A 249 4.48 23.79 -10.80
CA SER A 249 4.96 24.86 -11.70
C SER A 249 4.06 26.08 -11.63
N ALA A 250 4.62 27.25 -11.99
CA ALA A 250 3.86 28.50 -12.05
C ALA A 250 2.83 28.56 -13.22
N HIS A 251 2.86 27.62 -14.14
CA HIS A 251 2.03 27.62 -15.35
C HIS A 251 1.43 26.20 -15.58
N GLY A 252 0.13 26.04 -15.34
CA GLY A 252 -0.63 24.92 -15.87
C GLY A 252 -1.40 24.06 -14.86
N ASP A 253 -0.88 23.80 -13.67
CA ASP A 253 -1.53 22.93 -12.67
C ASP A 253 -2.47 23.75 -11.76
N ALA A 254 -3.49 23.08 -11.20
CA ALA A 254 -4.33 23.67 -10.19
C ALA A 254 -3.62 23.61 -8.83
N CYS A 255 -3.86 24.62 -7.98
CA CYS A 255 -3.60 24.48 -6.57
C CYS A 255 -4.82 23.83 -5.91
N GLY A 256 -4.67 22.63 -5.38
CA GLY A 256 -5.72 21.97 -4.60
C GLY A 256 -5.83 22.61 -3.22
N ILE A 257 -7.00 23.17 -2.85
CA ILE A 257 -7.25 23.77 -1.53
C ILE A 257 -8.60 23.26 -1.03
N VAL A 258 -8.60 22.37 -0.03
CA VAL A 258 -9.82 21.78 0.52
C VAL A 258 -9.91 22.02 2.01
N VAL A 259 -11.09 22.44 2.47
CA VAL A 259 -11.39 22.63 3.89
C VAL A 259 -12.19 21.45 4.40
N ALA A 260 -11.72 20.84 5.48
CA ALA A 260 -12.46 19.78 6.16
C ALA A 260 -12.45 19.93 7.68
N GLY A 261 -13.55 19.50 8.32
CA GLY A 261 -13.70 19.48 9.76
C GLY A 261 -13.96 18.09 10.31
N ARG A 262 -13.64 17.84 11.58
CA ARG A 262 -13.96 16.59 12.28
C ARG A 262 -14.97 16.84 13.38
N LYS A 263 -15.96 15.93 13.47
CA LYS A 263 -16.87 15.81 14.61
C LYS A 263 -17.27 14.34 14.78
N ASP A 264 -17.25 13.80 15.99
CA ASP A 264 -17.72 12.45 16.33
C ASP A 264 -17.16 11.33 15.42
N LYS A 265 -15.87 11.39 15.07
CA LYS A 265 -15.16 10.46 14.16
C LYS A 265 -15.66 10.52 12.70
N VAL A 266 -16.41 11.53 12.32
CA VAL A 266 -16.86 11.82 10.96
C VAL A 266 -16.08 13.03 10.43
N GLY A 267 -15.64 12.94 9.16
CA GLY A 267 -15.01 14.04 8.43
C GLY A 267 -16.03 14.78 7.58
N TYR A 268 -16.02 16.08 7.64
CA TYR A 268 -16.95 16.95 6.92
C TYR A 268 -16.17 17.82 5.94
N VAL A 269 -16.42 17.67 4.64
CA VAL A 269 -15.88 18.55 3.61
C VAL A 269 -16.70 19.82 3.57
N LEU A 270 -16.05 20.95 3.87
CA LEU A 270 -16.71 22.23 4.10
C LEU A 270 -16.64 23.15 2.88
N ALA A 271 -15.52 23.12 2.14
CA ALA A 271 -15.32 23.93 0.96
C ALA A 271 -14.22 23.32 0.05
N ASP A 272 -14.37 23.54 -1.25
CA ASP A 272 -13.31 23.45 -2.27
C ASP A 272 -12.97 24.90 -2.71
N ARG A 273 -11.77 25.36 -2.37
CA ARG A 273 -11.23 26.68 -2.71
C ARG A 273 -10.12 26.61 -3.74
N SER A 274 -9.96 25.45 -4.36
CA SER A 274 -8.94 25.20 -5.39
C SER A 274 -9.08 26.14 -6.58
N ALA A 275 -7.96 26.54 -7.15
CA ALA A 275 -7.94 27.44 -8.30
C ALA A 275 -6.78 27.13 -9.26
N ARG A 276 -6.94 27.51 -10.52
CA ARG A 276 -5.92 27.42 -11.57
C ARG A 276 -5.33 28.78 -11.87
N GLY A 277 -4.10 28.78 -12.40
CA GLY A 277 -3.47 30.01 -12.90
C GLY A 277 -3.08 31.01 -11.82
N LEU A 278 -2.99 30.57 -10.56
CA LEU A 278 -2.50 31.42 -9.48
C LEU A 278 -0.97 31.51 -9.51
N SER A 279 -0.45 32.71 -9.24
CA SER A 279 0.96 32.88 -8.94
C SER A 279 1.32 32.21 -7.59
N LEU A 280 2.63 32.07 -7.32
CA LEU A 280 3.11 31.52 -6.05
C LEU A 280 2.56 32.30 -4.83
N ALA A 281 2.59 33.63 -4.89
CA ALA A 281 2.00 34.46 -3.84
C ALA A 281 0.45 34.36 -3.82
N GLY A 282 -0.19 34.24 -5.00
CA GLY A 282 -1.64 34.18 -5.11
C GLY A 282 -2.28 32.96 -4.47
N TRP A 283 -1.70 31.75 -4.62
CA TRP A 283 -2.24 30.58 -3.94
C TRP A 283 -1.96 30.63 -2.42
N ALA A 284 -0.80 31.16 -1.99
CA ALA A 284 -0.51 31.31 -0.57
C ALA A 284 -1.46 32.27 0.11
N GLN A 285 -1.75 33.40 -0.51
CA GLN A 285 -2.75 34.38 -0.05
C GLN A 285 -4.13 33.73 0.07
N ARG A 286 -4.56 32.97 -0.95
CA ARG A 286 -5.85 32.26 -0.92
C ARG A 286 -5.95 31.24 0.21
N VAL A 287 -4.85 30.54 0.53
CA VAL A 287 -4.80 29.61 1.64
C VAL A 287 -4.95 30.35 2.98
N ALA A 288 -4.22 31.46 3.16
CA ALA A 288 -4.32 32.29 4.37
C ALA A 288 -5.75 32.83 4.59
N GLU A 289 -6.34 33.41 3.54
CA GLU A 289 -7.73 33.89 3.56
C GLU A 289 -8.74 32.77 3.87
N THR A 290 -8.55 31.57 3.26
CA THR A 290 -9.39 30.41 3.53
C THR A 290 -9.24 29.94 4.96
N ALA A 291 -8.02 29.89 5.51
CA ALA A 291 -7.76 29.48 6.87
C ALA A 291 -8.43 30.44 7.88
N ALA A 292 -8.37 31.75 7.62
CA ALA A 292 -9.04 32.76 8.43
C ALA A 292 -10.58 32.67 8.34
N GLU A 293 -11.14 32.54 7.12
CA GLU A 293 -12.60 32.41 6.88
C GLU A 293 -13.21 31.25 7.67
N PHE A 294 -12.55 30.07 7.60
CA PHE A 294 -13.06 28.85 8.26
C PHE A 294 -12.57 28.68 9.69
N LYS A 295 -11.79 29.63 10.22
CA LYS A 295 -11.15 29.54 11.54
C LYS A 295 -10.43 28.20 11.71
N ALA A 296 -9.59 27.87 10.74
CA ALA A 296 -8.89 26.60 10.71
C ALA A 296 -7.87 26.50 11.86
N ASP A 297 -7.73 25.31 12.44
CA ASP A 297 -6.75 25.01 13.49
C ASP A 297 -5.37 24.68 12.90
N LEU A 298 -5.33 24.30 11.61
CA LEU A 298 -4.12 23.81 10.98
C LEU A 298 -4.19 23.94 9.46
N VAL A 299 -3.09 24.32 8.84
CA VAL A 299 -2.85 24.18 7.40
C VAL A 299 -1.95 22.97 7.18
N LEU A 300 -2.40 22.03 6.31
CA LEU A 300 -1.62 20.88 5.85
C LEU A 300 -1.14 21.17 4.44
N ALA A 301 0.14 21.24 4.18
CA ALA A 301 0.68 21.50 2.85
C ALA A 301 1.55 20.35 2.38
N GLU A 302 1.26 19.78 1.19
CA GLU A 302 2.14 18.80 0.56
C GLU A 302 3.46 19.46 0.16
N ALA A 303 4.58 18.81 0.50
CA ALA A 303 5.91 19.38 0.39
C ALA A 303 6.92 18.43 -0.27
N ASN A 304 6.47 17.65 -1.26
CA ASN A 304 7.33 16.70 -1.97
C ASN A 304 8.45 17.37 -2.76
N GLN A 305 8.21 18.61 -3.21
CA GLN A 305 9.19 19.45 -3.88
C GLN A 305 9.16 20.84 -3.24
N GLY A 306 10.25 21.25 -2.59
CA GLY A 306 10.39 22.60 -2.09
C GLY A 306 9.64 22.95 -0.81
N GLY A 307 9.57 22.05 0.18
CA GLY A 307 8.81 22.26 1.43
C GLY A 307 9.13 23.55 2.20
N GLU A 308 10.38 23.99 2.24
CA GLU A 308 10.76 25.27 2.83
C GLU A 308 10.20 26.47 2.05
N MET A 309 10.12 26.36 0.72
CA MET A 309 9.50 27.40 -0.12
C MET A 309 8.01 27.52 0.19
N VAL A 310 7.29 26.41 0.33
CA VAL A 310 5.87 26.40 0.70
C VAL A 310 5.63 27.08 2.03
N ARG A 311 6.46 26.79 3.04
CA ARG A 311 6.39 27.42 4.35
C ARG A 311 6.64 28.92 4.28
N THR A 312 7.69 29.33 3.54
CA THR A 312 8.06 30.74 3.36
C THR A 312 6.94 31.53 2.69
N LEU A 313 6.34 30.99 1.62
CA LEU A 313 5.23 31.64 0.91
C LEU A 313 3.99 31.82 1.80
N LEU A 314 3.64 30.81 2.59
CA LEU A 314 2.52 30.90 3.52
C LEU A 314 2.80 31.91 4.66
N ALA A 315 4.04 31.98 5.13
CA ALA A 315 4.43 33.00 6.13
C ALA A 315 4.39 34.42 5.55
N GLN A 316 4.81 34.61 4.28
CA GLN A 316 4.71 35.89 3.59
C GLN A 316 3.26 36.33 3.30
N ALA A 317 2.32 35.38 3.26
CA ALA A 317 0.89 35.64 3.10
C ALA A 317 0.17 35.86 4.44
N ASP A 318 0.89 36.13 5.52
CA ASP A 318 0.36 36.35 6.87
C ASP A 318 -0.56 35.20 7.34
N CYS A 319 -0.22 33.96 7.01
CA CYS A 319 -0.94 32.80 7.50
C CYS A 319 -0.63 32.56 8.98
N GLU A 320 -1.47 33.06 9.87
CA GLU A 320 -1.31 32.96 11.32
C GLU A 320 -1.53 31.55 11.88
N VAL A 321 -2.07 30.64 11.04
CA VAL A 321 -2.41 29.29 11.45
C VAL A 321 -1.18 28.39 11.39
N GLN A 322 -1.05 27.44 12.33
CA GLN A 322 0.02 26.46 12.32
C GLN A 322 0.10 25.73 10.98
N ILE A 323 1.29 25.67 10.39
CA ILE A 323 1.56 24.97 9.12
C ILE A 323 2.26 23.66 9.41
N LYS A 324 1.69 22.55 8.92
CA LYS A 324 2.29 21.23 8.95
C LYS A 324 2.58 20.77 7.53
N LEU A 325 3.85 20.56 7.22
CA LEU A 325 4.26 19.95 5.96
C LEU A 325 4.02 18.43 6.00
N VAL A 326 3.52 17.90 4.91
CA VAL A 326 3.26 16.46 4.71
C VAL A 326 3.99 15.99 3.44
N HIS A 327 4.51 14.76 3.49
CA HIS A 327 5.26 14.18 2.38
C HIS A 327 4.61 12.88 1.92
N ALA A 328 4.47 12.72 0.61
CA ALA A 328 3.95 11.51 0.02
C ALA A 328 5.03 10.43 0.00
N SER A 329 4.86 9.40 0.81
CA SER A 329 5.68 8.17 0.82
C SER A 329 5.05 7.01 0.03
N ARG A 330 3.81 7.20 -0.49
CA ARG A 330 3.04 6.21 -1.22
C ARG A 330 2.41 6.84 -2.46
N SER A 331 2.01 6.01 -3.44
CA SER A 331 1.29 6.49 -4.62
C SER A 331 -0.03 7.17 -4.25
N LYS A 332 -0.51 8.08 -5.10
CA LYS A 332 -1.81 8.79 -4.94
C LYS A 332 -2.95 7.80 -4.67
N LYS A 333 -3.03 6.71 -5.45
CA LYS A 333 -4.02 5.65 -5.27
C LYS A 333 -3.93 5.00 -3.88
N ALA A 334 -2.74 4.60 -3.44
CA ALA A 334 -2.56 3.93 -2.14
C ALA A 334 -2.83 4.85 -0.94
N ARG A 335 -2.72 6.18 -1.11
CA ARG A 335 -3.12 7.17 -0.08
C ARG A 335 -4.63 7.38 -0.06
N ALA A 336 -5.29 7.30 -1.21
CA ALA A 336 -6.72 7.53 -1.35
C ALA A 336 -7.58 6.33 -0.92
N GLU A 337 -7.07 5.09 -1.04
CA GLU A 337 -7.80 3.86 -0.66
C GLU A 337 -8.42 3.90 0.76
N PRO A 338 -7.69 4.29 1.83
CA PRO A 338 -8.29 4.39 3.16
C PRO A 338 -9.34 5.49 3.27
N VAL A 339 -9.22 6.56 2.47
CA VAL A 339 -10.20 7.65 2.44
C VAL A 339 -11.47 7.22 1.71
N ALA A 340 -11.35 6.46 0.62
CA ALA A 340 -12.51 5.87 -0.06
C ALA A 340 -13.32 4.98 0.89
N ALA A 341 -12.64 4.20 1.75
CA ALA A 341 -13.29 3.41 2.78
C ALA A 341 -14.12 4.26 3.76
N LEU A 342 -13.69 5.50 4.08
CA LEU A 342 -14.49 6.40 4.92
C LEU A 342 -15.81 6.81 4.25
N TYR A 343 -15.83 6.97 2.93
CA TYR A 343 -17.05 7.25 2.18
C TYR A 343 -17.99 6.04 2.16
N GLU A 344 -17.47 4.84 1.92
CA GLU A 344 -18.25 3.59 1.99
C GLU A 344 -18.88 3.39 3.37
N GLN A 345 -18.15 3.74 4.45
CA GLN A 345 -18.61 3.65 5.83
C GLN A 345 -19.58 4.78 6.25
N GLY A 346 -19.86 5.77 5.40
CA GLY A 346 -20.63 6.95 5.77
C GLY A 346 -19.92 7.87 6.77
N ARG A 347 -18.60 7.79 6.87
CA ARG A 347 -17.76 8.58 7.77
C ARG A 347 -17.12 9.80 7.11
N ALA A 348 -17.43 10.07 5.86
CA ALA A 348 -17.07 11.28 5.14
C ALA A 348 -18.36 11.93 4.62
N VAL A 349 -18.54 13.23 4.87
CA VAL A 349 -19.75 13.98 4.52
C VAL A 349 -19.38 15.24 3.76
N HIS A 350 -20.06 15.52 2.66
CA HIS A 350 -19.96 16.77 1.91
C HIS A 350 -21.05 17.76 2.37
N CYS A 351 -20.64 18.88 2.94
CA CYS A 351 -21.56 19.94 3.39
C CYS A 351 -22.04 20.86 2.25
N GLY A 352 -21.83 20.47 1.01
CA GLY A 352 -22.22 21.19 -0.19
C GLY A 352 -21.96 20.36 -1.43
N ALA A 353 -22.29 20.90 -2.60
CA ALA A 353 -21.93 20.32 -3.89
C ALA A 353 -20.54 20.84 -4.31
N PHE A 354 -19.62 19.92 -4.61
CA PHE A 354 -18.26 20.22 -5.03
C PHE A 354 -17.95 19.49 -6.35
N PRO A 355 -18.61 19.87 -7.48
CA PRO A 355 -18.58 19.08 -8.72
C PRO A 355 -17.16 18.80 -9.22
N ALA A 356 -16.28 19.82 -9.21
CA ALA A 356 -14.91 19.69 -9.71
C ALA A 356 -14.04 18.78 -8.80
N LEU A 357 -14.23 18.82 -7.49
CA LEU A 357 -13.58 17.92 -6.55
C LEU A 357 -14.08 16.49 -6.73
N GLU A 358 -15.39 16.30 -6.85
CA GLU A 358 -16.02 14.99 -6.99
C GLU A 358 -15.66 14.33 -8.33
N GLU A 359 -15.52 15.10 -9.41
CA GLU A 359 -15.04 14.63 -10.70
C GLU A 359 -13.59 14.10 -10.58
N GLU A 360 -12.69 14.84 -9.92
CA GLU A 360 -11.31 14.41 -9.69
C GLU A 360 -11.26 13.16 -8.78
N MET A 361 -12.12 13.07 -7.76
CA MET A 361 -12.22 11.88 -6.90
C MET A 361 -12.65 10.64 -7.72
N MET A 362 -13.68 10.74 -8.56
CA MET A 362 -14.13 9.64 -9.40
C MET A 362 -13.09 9.22 -10.44
N ALA A 363 -12.31 10.16 -10.94
CA ALA A 363 -11.20 9.88 -11.86
C ALA A 363 -10.00 9.20 -11.17
N LEU A 364 -9.85 9.39 -9.84
CA LEU A 364 -8.70 8.91 -9.09
C LEU A 364 -8.70 7.37 -9.03
N GLY A 365 -7.69 6.76 -9.65
CA GLY A 365 -7.53 5.30 -9.72
C GLY A 365 -8.13 4.63 -10.96
N SER A 366 -8.82 5.38 -11.85
CA SER A 366 -9.25 4.88 -13.14
C SER A 366 -8.12 4.99 -14.19
N GLU A 367 -8.09 4.06 -15.15
CA GLU A 367 -7.15 4.15 -16.31
C GLU A 367 -7.49 5.35 -17.23
N ALA A 368 -8.69 5.89 -17.10
CA ALA A 368 -9.15 7.09 -17.81
C ALA A 368 -8.66 8.41 -17.19
N ALA A 369 -7.95 8.38 -16.07
CA ALA A 369 -7.28 9.55 -15.50
C ALA A 369 -6.12 9.96 -16.44
N GLY A 370 -6.49 10.60 -17.55
CA GLY A 370 -5.56 11.23 -18.47
C GLY A 370 -4.71 12.27 -17.73
N ALA A 371 -3.66 12.73 -18.34
CA ALA A 371 -2.56 13.61 -17.95
C ALA A 371 -2.81 14.79 -16.96
N LYS A 372 -3.95 14.91 -16.31
CA LYS A 372 -4.24 15.97 -15.34
C LYS A 372 -4.02 15.47 -13.91
N SER A 373 -3.24 16.24 -13.13
CA SER A 373 -3.06 15.99 -11.69
C SER A 373 -4.39 16.19 -10.95
N PRO A 374 -4.83 15.24 -10.08
CA PRO A 374 -6.06 15.38 -9.28
C PRO A 374 -5.80 16.17 -7.99
N ASP A 375 -5.36 17.43 -8.11
CA ASP A 375 -4.84 18.24 -7.00
C ASP A 375 -5.89 18.50 -5.91
N ARG A 376 -7.18 18.65 -6.29
CA ARG A 376 -8.30 18.77 -5.33
C ARG A 376 -8.49 17.49 -4.52
N ALA A 377 -8.51 16.36 -5.24
CA ALA A 377 -8.67 15.06 -4.60
C ALA A 377 -7.49 14.72 -3.69
N ASP A 378 -6.25 15.07 -4.07
CA ASP A 378 -5.07 14.90 -3.22
C ASP A 378 -5.14 15.76 -1.94
N ALA A 379 -5.54 17.03 -2.06
CA ALA A 379 -5.76 17.90 -0.90
C ALA A 379 -6.83 17.30 0.04
N LEU A 380 -7.96 16.81 -0.48
CA LEU A 380 -8.98 16.15 0.32
C LEU A 380 -8.44 14.90 1.03
N VAL A 381 -7.68 14.07 0.33
CA VAL A 381 -7.06 12.85 0.89
C VAL A 381 -6.16 13.21 2.07
N TRP A 382 -5.34 14.26 1.97
CA TRP A 382 -4.54 14.74 3.10
C TRP A 382 -5.37 15.23 4.27
N ALA A 383 -6.43 16.00 4.00
CA ALA A 383 -7.32 16.52 5.06
C ALA A 383 -7.97 15.38 5.86
N LEU A 384 -8.63 14.44 5.18
CA LEU A 384 -9.35 13.34 5.83
C LEU A 384 -8.40 12.33 6.48
N THR A 385 -7.24 12.07 5.87
CA THR A 385 -6.20 11.24 6.47
C THR A 385 -5.74 11.84 7.80
N HIS A 386 -5.45 13.13 7.83
CA HIS A 386 -5.02 13.80 9.07
C HIS A 386 -6.10 13.80 10.15
N LEU A 387 -7.34 14.07 9.77
CA LEU A 387 -8.46 14.20 10.73
C LEU A 387 -8.90 12.86 11.32
N LEU A 388 -8.86 11.76 10.53
CA LEU A 388 -9.54 10.52 10.88
C LEU A 388 -8.64 9.28 10.93
N LEU A 389 -7.52 9.27 10.20
CA LEU A 389 -6.67 8.09 10.03
C LEU A 389 -5.31 8.24 10.71
N ALA A 390 -4.81 9.46 10.91
CA ALA A 390 -3.60 9.68 11.68
C ALA A 390 -3.85 9.29 13.15
N GLY A 391 -3.20 8.24 13.64
CA GLY A 391 -3.28 7.80 15.03
C GLY A 391 -2.92 8.95 15.97
N LYS A 392 -3.54 9.01 17.14
CA LYS A 392 -3.14 9.92 18.21
C LYS A 392 -1.68 9.59 18.57
N THR A 393 -0.74 10.40 18.11
CA THR A 393 0.61 10.42 18.65
C THR A 393 0.46 10.84 20.11
N GLN A 394 0.52 9.90 21.05
CA GLN A 394 0.72 10.23 22.45
C GLN A 394 2.06 10.96 22.54
N PRO A 395 2.12 12.13 23.18
CA PRO A 395 3.39 12.78 23.46
C PRO A 395 4.24 11.78 24.27
N ARG A 396 5.36 11.34 23.74
CA ARG A 396 6.38 10.62 24.50
C ARG A 396 6.99 11.64 25.46
N LEU A 397 6.61 11.60 26.72
CA LEU A 397 7.39 12.20 27.80
C LEU A 397 8.76 11.48 27.78
N ARG A 398 9.80 12.19 27.31
CA ARG A 398 11.17 11.82 27.64
C ARG A 398 11.32 12.10 29.13
N ALA A 399 11.41 11.06 29.93
CA ALA A 399 12.02 11.16 31.25
C ALA A 399 13.49 11.60 31.04
N LEU A 400 13.87 12.71 31.67
CA LEU A 400 15.24 13.19 31.81
C LEU A 400 16.04 12.22 32.67
#